data_871e25957930bd9f33b5f682cfe188ef
#
_entry.id   871e25957930bd9f33b5f682cfe188ef
#
_cell.length_a   1.000
_cell.length_b   1.000
_cell.length_c   1.000
_cell.angle_alpha   90.00
_cell.angle_beta   90.00
_cell.angle_gamma   90.00
#
_symmetry.space_group_name_H-M   'P 1'
#
loop_
_entity.id
_entity.type
_entity.pdbx_description
1 polymer ?
#
loop_
_entity_poly.entity_id
_entity_poly.type
_entity_poly.pdbx_seq_one_letter_code
_entity_poly.pdbx_strand_id
1 'polypeptide(L)'
;MPRDARVVCAGVPHHVTQRGNYRQDIFDEEEDREKYMEFFMKYREKFNVKLYAWCLMSNHVHFVVEPSTEKGLADLFKFTHMRYSMYFNRKKRASGHLFQGRFYSSPLDADHMYEALRYVELNPLRAGIISRVDAYKWSSMKMRLTGKGKYALSSVHEYVEIDDWKAYLKEKCDEEILKTLRERTRTNRPSGDVKFIKKIEKLSGQTFNF
;
A
#
# COMPACT_ATOMS: atom_id res chain seq x y z
N MET A 1 -1.01 22.25 12.14
CA MET A 1 -0.18 21.41 13.03
C MET A 1 0.90 20.74 12.21
N PRO A 2 2.17 20.69 12.64
CA PRO A 2 3.19 19.90 11.99
C PRO A 2 2.72 18.44 11.94
N ARG A 3 2.88 17.78 10.79
CA ARG A 3 2.57 16.34 10.70
C ARG A 3 3.69 15.57 11.36
N ASP A 4 3.35 14.58 12.19
CA ASP A 4 4.31 13.66 12.78
C ASP A 4 5.21 13.03 11.71
N ALA A 5 6.46 12.75 12.07
CA ALA A 5 7.38 12.05 11.20
C ALA A 5 6.81 10.65 10.89
N ARG A 6 6.89 10.22 9.62
CA ARG A 6 6.51 8.86 9.27
C ARG A 6 7.48 7.87 9.87
N VAL A 7 6.94 6.80 10.40
CA VAL A 7 7.73 5.66 10.85
C VAL A 7 7.98 4.75 9.65
N VAL A 8 9.22 4.59 9.26
CA VAL A 8 9.66 3.64 8.23
C VAL A 8 10.81 2.83 8.80
N CYS A 9 10.62 1.53 8.89
CA CYS A 9 11.62 0.60 9.39
C CYS A 9 12.07 -0.34 8.26
N ALA A 10 13.37 -0.44 8.05
CA ALA A 10 13.95 -1.39 7.11
C ALA A 10 13.63 -2.84 7.52
N GLY A 11 13.31 -3.71 6.55
CA GLY A 11 12.98 -5.11 6.80
C GLY A 11 11.67 -5.32 7.56
N VAL A 12 10.77 -4.33 7.56
CA VAL A 12 9.43 -4.44 8.15
C VAL A 12 8.38 -4.18 7.07
N PRO A 13 7.33 -5.00 6.94
CA PRO A 13 6.22 -4.73 6.05
C PRO A 13 5.44 -3.48 6.47
N HIS A 14 4.98 -2.72 5.49
CA HIS A 14 4.18 -1.51 5.70
C HIS A 14 2.93 -1.53 4.83
N HIS A 15 1.78 -1.20 5.39
CA HIS A 15 0.64 -0.76 4.61
C HIS A 15 0.84 0.70 4.23
N VAL A 16 0.74 1.00 2.94
CA VAL A 16 0.92 2.36 2.42
C VAL A 16 -0.32 2.77 1.63
N THR A 17 -0.77 4.01 1.82
CA THR A 17 -1.83 4.60 1.02
C THR A 17 -1.47 6.03 0.58
N GLN A 18 -1.92 6.40 -0.61
CA GLN A 18 -1.81 7.76 -1.15
C GLN A 18 -3.07 8.11 -1.91
N ARG A 19 -3.56 9.34 -1.74
CA ARG A 19 -4.82 9.80 -2.31
C ARG A 19 -4.65 11.07 -3.13
N GLY A 20 -5.50 11.22 -4.13
CA GLY A 20 -5.61 12.44 -4.92
C GLY A 20 -6.01 13.66 -4.08
N ASN A 21 -5.48 14.83 -4.46
CA ASN A 21 -5.82 16.09 -3.83
C ASN A 21 -7.33 16.33 -3.95
N TYR A 22 -7.98 16.86 -2.90
CA TYR A 22 -9.43 16.99 -2.81
C TYR A 22 -10.23 15.71 -3.15
N ARG A 23 -9.61 14.53 -2.99
CA ARG A 23 -10.18 13.22 -3.37
C ARG A 23 -10.48 13.07 -4.86
N GLN A 24 -9.89 13.93 -5.71
CA GLN A 24 -10.02 13.82 -7.16
C GLN A 24 -9.51 12.48 -7.67
N ASP A 25 -10.03 12.03 -8.79
CA ASP A 25 -9.51 10.86 -9.48
C ASP A 25 -8.08 11.13 -9.95
N ILE A 26 -7.23 10.14 -9.78
CA ILE A 26 -5.83 10.15 -10.20
C ILE A 26 -5.58 9.20 -11.37
N PHE A 27 -6.61 8.49 -11.78
CA PHE A 27 -6.63 7.63 -12.94
C PHE A 27 -7.95 7.80 -13.70
N ASP A 28 -7.89 8.35 -14.91
CA ASP A 28 -9.08 8.48 -15.76
C ASP A 28 -9.23 7.25 -16.66
N GLU A 29 -8.11 6.75 -17.18
CA GLU A 29 -8.06 5.68 -18.15
C GLU A 29 -7.19 4.52 -17.65
N GLU A 30 -7.25 3.39 -18.35
CA GLU A 30 -6.40 2.23 -18.04
C GLU A 30 -4.91 2.55 -18.22
N GLU A 31 -4.57 3.34 -19.25
CA GLU A 31 -3.20 3.76 -19.52
C GLU A 31 -2.58 4.53 -18.34
N ASP A 32 -3.37 5.32 -17.63
CA ASP A 32 -2.89 6.06 -16.45
C ASP A 32 -2.42 5.12 -15.36
N ARG A 33 -3.18 4.03 -15.11
CA ARG A 33 -2.81 2.99 -14.15
C ARG A 33 -1.57 2.20 -14.60
N GLU A 34 -1.48 1.91 -15.90
CA GLU A 34 -0.30 1.26 -16.48
C GLU A 34 0.94 2.12 -16.29
N LYS A 35 0.83 3.43 -16.57
CA LYS A 35 1.94 4.36 -16.43
C LYS A 35 2.35 4.56 -14.98
N TYR A 36 1.38 4.59 -14.05
CA TYR A 36 1.68 4.64 -12.63
C TYR A 36 2.47 3.40 -12.18
N MET A 37 2.02 2.20 -12.56
CA MET A 37 2.70 0.95 -12.20
C MET A 37 4.06 0.81 -12.88
N GLU A 38 4.25 1.32 -14.11
CA GLU A 38 5.55 1.38 -14.77
C GLU A 38 6.56 2.17 -13.92
N PHE A 39 6.18 3.38 -13.46
CA PHE A 39 7.04 4.18 -12.60
C PHE A 39 7.26 3.51 -11.24
N PHE A 40 6.20 2.97 -10.64
CA PHE A 40 6.30 2.29 -9.35
C PHE A 40 7.26 1.09 -9.42
N MET A 41 7.13 0.21 -10.40
CA MET A 41 7.99 -0.98 -10.54
C MET A 41 9.44 -0.60 -10.81
N LYS A 42 9.70 0.40 -11.67
CA LYS A 42 11.04 0.94 -11.91
C LYS A 42 11.71 1.41 -10.62
N TYR A 43 11.00 2.19 -9.79
CA TYR A 43 11.59 2.73 -8.58
C TYR A 43 11.58 1.72 -7.42
N ARG A 44 10.63 0.79 -7.39
CA ARG A 44 10.65 -0.35 -6.47
C ARG A 44 11.94 -1.15 -6.61
N GLU A 45 12.32 -1.47 -7.85
CA GLU A 45 13.56 -2.20 -8.15
C GLU A 45 14.78 -1.37 -7.75
N LYS A 46 14.82 -0.09 -8.18
CA LYS A 46 15.93 0.83 -7.86
C LYS A 46 16.20 0.99 -6.36
N PHE A 47 15.17 1.04 -5.54
CA PHE A 47 15.28 1.24 -4.09
C PHE A 47 15.12 -0.07 -3.29
N ASN A 48 15.14 -1.22 -3.96
CA ASN A 48 15.06 -2.55 -3.37
C ASN A 48 13.93 -2.66 -2.34
N VAL A 49 12.69 -2.41 -2.81
CA VAL A 49 11.47 -2.53 -1.99
C VAL A 49 10.72 -3.80 -2.39
N LYS A 50 10.44 -4.71 -1.45
CA LYS A 50 9.59 -5.87 -1.68
C LYS A 50 8.13 -5.42 -1.85
N LEU A 51 7.38 -6.06 -2.75
CA LEU A 51 5.96 -5.80 -3.02
C LEU A 51 5.14 -7.04 -2.70
N TYR A 52 4.26 -6.94 -1.73
CA TYR A 52 3.42 -8.05 -1.28
C TYR A 52 1.98 -7.98 -1.79
N ALA A 53 1.38 -6.81 -1.81
CA ALA A 53 0.05 -6.57 -2.38
C ALA A 53 -0.09 -5.14 -2.88
N TRP A 54 -1.01 -4.92 -3.83
CA TRP A 54 -1.34 -3.60 -4.33
C TRP A 54 -2.77 -3.53 -4.86
N CYS A 55 -3.34 -2.32 -4.82
CA CYS A 55 -4.61 -2.00 -5.43
C CYS A 55 -4.64 -0.52 -5.85
N LEU A 56 -5.00 -0.26 -7.11
CA LEU A 56 -5.17 1.09 -7.66
C LEU A 56 -6.66 1.39 -7.79
N MET A 57 -7.21 2.16 -6.87
CA MET A 57 -8.57 2.69 -6.94
C MET A 57 -8.59 3.94 -7.83
N SER A 58 -9.75 4.48 -8.20
CA SER A 58 -9.80 5.66 -9.08
C SER A 58 -9.06 6.87 -8.51
N ASN A 59 -9.21 7.14 -7.23
CA ASN A 59 -8.68 8.35 -6.57
C ASN A 59 -7.62 8.08 -5.49
N HIS A 60 -7.21 6.83 -5.27
CA HIS A 60 -6.18 6.48 -4.30
C HIS A 60 -5.56 5.12 -4.59
N VAL A 61 -4.43 4.86 -3.95
CA VAL A 61 -3.69 3.61 -4.08
C VAL A 61 -3.40 2.99 -2.71
N HIS A 62 -3.34 1.67 -2.69
CA HIS A 62 -2.91 0.88 -1.54
C HIS A 62 -1.79 -0.07 -1.92
N PHE A 63 -0.81 -0.20 -1.03
CA PHE A 63 0.30 -1.14 -1.17
C PHE A 63 0.60 -1.82 0.15
N VAL A 64 1.03 -3.08 0.10
CA VAL A 64 1.76 -3.73 1.19
C VAL A 64 3.18 -3.95 0.67
N VAL A 65 4.15 -3.27 1.29
CA VAL A 65 5.54 -3.18 0.82
C VAL A 65 6.53 -3.23 1.98
N GLU A 66 7.74 -3.70 1.71
CA GLU A 66 8.83 -3.74 2.68
C GLU A 66 10.07 -3.07 2.12
N PRO A 67 10.56 -2.00 2.74
CA PRO A 67 11.78 -1.33 2.32
C PRO A 67 13.03 -2.05 2.87
N SER A 68 14.10 -2.08 2.08
CA SER A 68 15.42 -2.53 2.55
C SER A 68 16.19 -1.46 3.35
N THR A 69 15.74 -0.20 3.29
CA THR A 69 16.34 0.94 4.01
C THR A 69 15.27 1.87 4.55
N GLU A 70 15.58 2.65 5.57
CA GLU A 70 14.65 3.64 6.17
C GLU A 70 14.17 4.70 5.17
N LYS A 71 14.97 5.03 4.16
CA LYS A 71 14.61 5.98 3.10
C LYS A 71 13.86 5.32 1.93
N GLY A 72 13.85 3.99 1.85
CA GLY A 72 13.36 3.24 0.70
C GLY A 72 11.94 3.61 0.29
N LEU A 73 11.00 3.68 1.24
CA LEU A 73 9.61 4.09 0.93
C LEU A 73 9.51 5.56 0.54
N ALA A 74 10.25 6.44 1.22
CA ALA A 74 10.23 7.86 0.92
C ALA A 74 10.72 8.12 -0.51
N ASP A 75 11.81 7.49 -0.91
CA ASP A 75 12.37 7.63 -2.25
C ASP A 75 11.49 6.96 -3.31
N LEU A 76 11.01 5.74 -3.07
CA LEU A 76 10.08 5.04 -3.97
C LEU A 76 8.87 5.93 -4.32
N PHE A 77 8.13 6.37 -3.30
CA PHE A 77 6.91 7.13 -3.52
C PHE A 77 7.17 8.57 -3.98
N LYS A 78 8.27 9.21 -3.56
CA LYS A 78 8.69 10.51 -4.08
C LYS A 78 8.88 10.47 -5.60
N PHE A 79 9.69 9.55 -6.09
CA PHE A 79 9.99 9.47 -7.52
C PHE A 79 8.80 8.97 -8.34
N THR A 80 8.06 7.98 -7.84
CA THR A 80 6.84 7.49 -8.50
C THR A 80 5.82 8.62 -8.64
N HIS A 81 5.48 9.29 -7.53
CA HIS A 81 4.44 10.32 -7.54
C HIS A 81 4.86 11.57 -8.32
N MET A 82 6.14 11.97 -8.24
CA MET A 82 6.67 13.08 -9.01
C MET A 82 6.53 12.81 -10.52
N ARG A 83 7.00 11.65 -10.99
CA ARG A 83 6.93 11.27 -12.41
C ARG A 83 5.50 11.12 -12.88
N TYR A 84 4.67 10.48 -12.08
CA TYR A 84 3.27 10.30 -12.42
C TYR A 84 2.50 11.62 -12.44
N SER A 85 2.72 12.52 -11.48
CA SER A 85 2.08 13.86 -11.49
C SER A 85 2.49 14.67 -12.72
N MET A 86 3.76 14.61 -13.14
CA MET A 86 4.22 15.27 -14.37
C MET A 86 3.51 14.71 -15.61
N TYR A 87 3.39 13.37 -15.71
CA TYR A 87 2.66 12.71 -16.79
C TYR A 87 1.19 13.12 -16.81
N PHE A 88 0.49 13.00 -15.67
CA PHE A 88 -0.94 13.28 -15.56
C PHE A 88 -1.26 14.77 -15.82
N ASN A 89 -0.50 15.69 -15.22
CA ASN A 89 -0.68 17.13 -15.44
C ASN A 89 -0.43 17.51 -16.91
N ARG A 90 0.58 16.94 -17.57
CA ARG A 90 0.81 17.15 -18.99
C ARG A 90 -0.36 16.67 -19.86
N LYS A 91 -0.88 15.45 -19.57
CA LYS A 91 -2.05 14.88 -20.24
C LYS A 91 -3.28 15.78 -20.09
N LYS A 92 -3.50 16.32 -18.89
CA LYS A 92 -4.64 17.19 -18.56
C LYS A 92 -4.44 18.67 -18.94
N ARG A 93 -3.27 19.05 -19.41
CA ARG A 93 -2.87 20.47 -19.58
C ARG A 93 -3.10 21.29 -18.31
N ALA A 94 -2.84 20.68 -17.16
CA ALA A 94 -3.05 21.24 -15.83
C ALA A 94 -1.73 21.43 -15.08
N SER A 95 -1.78 22.14 -13.96
CA SER A 95 -0.68 22.35 -13.03
C SER A 95 -1.15 22.16 -11.59
N GLY A 96 -0.20 22.04 -10.64
CA GLY A 96 -0.51 21.90 -9.23
C GLY A 96 -0.32 20.49 -8.70
N HIS A 97 -0.78 20.28 -7.46
CA HIS A 97 -0.58 19.03 -6.74
C HIS A 97 -1.64 18.00 -7.09
N LEU A 98 -1.23 16.87 -7.69
CA LEU A 98 -2.12 15.74 -7.96
C LEU A 98 -2.50 15.01 -6.67
N PHE A 99 -1.57 14.86 -5.73
CA PHE A 99 -1.75 14.12 -4.48
C PHE A 99 -1.89 15.03 -3.25
N GLN A 100 -2.55 14.55 -2.20
CA GLN A 100 -2.79 15.25 -0.91
C GLN A 100 -1.52 15.52 -0.07
N GLY A 101 -0.35 15.59 -0.65
CA GLY A 101 0.92 15.73 0.04
C GLY A 101 1.66 14.42 0.18
N ARG A 102 2.21 14.11 1.37
CA ARG A 102 2.97 12.89 1.59
C ARG A 102 2.05 11.66 1.71
N PHE A 103 2.53 10.47 1.29
CA PHE A 103 1.82 9.21 1.54
C PHE A 103 1.69 8.93 3.05
N TYR A 104 0.75 8.08 3.40
CA TYR A 104 0.56 7.54 4.75
C TYR A 104 1.09 6.11 4.79
N SER A 105 1.67 5.71 5.92
CA SER A 105 2.19 4.36 6.10
C SER A 105 2.08 3.88 7.54
N SER A 106 1.91 2.57 7.71
CA SER A 106 1.91 1.89 9.00
C SER A 106 2.79 0.65 8.92
N PRO A 107 3.86 0.51 9.73
CA PRO A 107 4.53 -0.77 9.93
C PRO A 107 3.55 -1.82 10.46
N LEU A 108 3.69 -3.07 10.01
CA LEU A 108 2.78 -4.18 10.28
C LEU A 108 3.51 -5.32 11.00
N ASP A 109 2.91 -5.88 12.06
CA ASP A 109 3.24 -7.22 12.54
C ASP A 109 2.62 -8.30 11.63
N ALA A 110 2.77 -9.58 11.97
CA ALA A 110 2.28 -10.69 11.16
C ALA A 110 0.76 -10.69 11.04
N ASP A 111 0.03 -10.49 12.14
CA ASP A 111 -1.44 -10.51 12.15
C ASP A 111 -2.02 -9.35 11.33
N HIS A 112 -1.47 -8.15 11.52
CA HIS A 112 -1.88 -6.98 10.74
C HIS A 112 -1.44 -7.09 9.27
N MET A 113 -0.33 -7.76 8.96
CA MET A 113 0.05 -8.06 7.60
C MET A 113 -0.93 -9.03 6.94
N TYR A 114 -1.34 -10.09 7.67
CA TYR A 114 -2.35 -11.03 7.20
C TYR A 114 -3.64 -10.30 6.79
N GLU A 115 -4.16 -9.44 7.66
CA GLU A 115 -5.37 -8.66 7.35
C GLU A 115 -5.13 -7.58 6.30
N ALA A 116 -3.96 -6.94 6.26
CA ALA A 116 -3.65 -5.90 5.27
C ALA A 116 -3.58 -6.44 3.83
N LEU A 117 -3.05 -7.65 3.62
CA LEU A 117 -3.05 -8.31 2.31
C LEU A 117 -4.48 -8.45 1.79
N ARG A 118 -5.38 -9.02 2.61
CA ARG A 118 -6.80 -9.20 2.28
C ARG A 118 -7.52 -7.86 2.09
N TYR A 119 -7.28 -6.92 3.01
CA TYR A 119 -7.85 -5.58 2.92
C TYR A 119 -7.50 -4.88 1.60
N VAL A 120 -6.24 -4.90 1.20
CA VAL A 120 -5.77 -4.26 -0.03
C VAL A 120 -6.37 -4.94 -1.26
N GLU A 121 -6.36 -6.26 -1.31
CA GLU A 121 -6.83 -7.02 -2.47
C GLU A 121 -8.37 -6.99 -2.60
N LEU A 122 -9.12 -6.97 -1.50
CA LEU A 122 -10.58 -6.89 -1.49
C LEU A 122 -11.11 -5.43 -1.54
N ASN A 123 -10.27 -4.43 -1.60
CA ASN A 123 -10.70 -3.03 -1.59
C ASN A 123 -11.76 -2.70 -2.67
N PRO A 124 -11.65 -3.18 -3.95
CA PRO A 124 -12.65 -2.92 -4.97
C PRO A 124 -14.01 -3.59 -4.69
N LEU A 125 -14.00 -4.80 -4.08
CA LEU A 125 -15.22 -5.50 -3.68
C LEU A 125 -15.91 -4.76 -2.52
N ARG A 126 -15.14 -4.33 -1.51
CA ARG A 126 -15.64 -3.55 -0.36
C ARG A 126 -16.20 -2.19 -0.77
N ALA A 127 -15.64 -1.60 -1.82
CA ALA A 127 -16.12 -0.34 -2.40
C ALA A 127 -17.33 -0.51 -3.34
N GLY A 128 -17.82 -1.74 -3.55
CA GLY A 128 -18.95 -2.03 -4.44
C GLY A 128 -18.65 -1.83 -5.93
N ILE A 129 -17.37 -1.73 -6.32
CA ILE A 129 -16.94 -1.52 -7.72
C ILE A 129 -17.08 -2.82 -8.52
N ILE A 130 -16.90 -3.94 -7.86
CA ILE A 130 -17.04 -5.29 -8.43
C ILE A 130 -17.88 -6.17 -7.53
N SER A 131 -18.52 -7.19 -8.10
CA SER A 131 -19.26 -8.23 -7.36
C SER A 131 -18.46 -9.54 -7.20
N ARG A 132 -17.41 -9.74 -8.00
CA ARG A 132 -16.54 -10.92 -7.98
C ARG A 132 -15.09 -10.52 -7.71
N VAL A 133 -14.45 -11.23 -6.80
CA VAL A 133 -13.05 -10.94 -6.35
C VAL A 133 -12.02 -10.91 -7.48
N ASP A 134 -12.19 -11.72 -8.52
CA ASP A 134 -11.28 -11.87 -9.65
C ASP A 134 -11.52 -10.85 -10.79
N ALA A 135 -12.55 -10.02 -10.68
CA ALA A 135 -12.98 -9.12 -11.76
C ALA A 135 -12.18 -7.80 -11.84
N TYR A 136 -11.41 -7.47 -10.81
CA TYR A 136 -10.67 -6.19 -10.79
C TYR A 136 -9.24 -6.34 -11.31
N LYS A 137 -8.99 -5.79 -12.49
CA LYS A 137 -7.70 -5.85 -13.17
C LYS A 137 -6.58 -5.11 -12.41
N TRP A 138 -6.92 -4.06 -11.66
CA TRP A 138 -5.98 -3.13 -11.06
C TRP A 138 -5.67 -3.43 -9.59
N SER A 139 -5.49 -4.72 -9.30
CA SER A 139 -5.01 -5.21 -8.02
C SER A 139 -4.11 -6.43 -8.18
N SER A 140 -3.38 -6.79 -7.13
CA SER A 140 -2.53 -7.99 -7.08
C SER A 140 -3.32 -9.30 -7.00
N MET A 141 -4.64 -9.24 -6.80
CA MET A 141 -5.49 -10.40 -6.56
C MET A 141 -5.41 -11.46 -7.67
N LYS A 142 -5.46 -11.03 -8.95
CA LYS A 142 -5.36 -11.98 -10.07
C LYS A 142 -4.02 -12.75 -10.03
N MET A 143 -2.92 -12.05 -9.77
CA MET A 143 -1.60 -12.67 -9.63
C MET A 143 -1.59 -13.67 -8.48
N ARG A 144 -2.22 -13.31 -7.35
CA ARG A 144 -2.34 -14.15 -6.16
C ARG A 144 -3.11 -15.44 -6.42
N LEU A 145 -4.27 -15.35 -7.09
CA LEU A 145 -5.16 -16.48 -7.35
C LEU A 145 -4.68 -17.40 -8.47
N THR A 146 -3.94 -16.89 -9.45
CA THR A 146 -3.62 -17.63 -10.68
C THR A 146 -2.14 -17.83 -10.93
N GLY A 147 -1.28 -17.18 -10.14
CA GLY A 147 0.16 -17.11 -10.40
C GLY A 147 0.53 -16.33 -11.67
N LYS A 148 -0.47 -15.76 -12.38
CA LYS A 148 -0.28 -15.05 -13.65
C LYS A 148 -0.62 -13.57 -13.51
N GLY A 149 0.36 -12.70 -13.81
CA GLY A 149 0.18 -11.25 -13.76
C GLY A 149 1.40 -10.53 -14.31
N LYS A 150 1.21 -9.26 -14.67
CA LYS A 150 2.28 -8.41 -15.24
C LYS A 150 3.34 -8.03 -14.19
N TYR A 151 2.95 -7.96 -12.92
CA TYR A 151 3.81 -7.44 -11.84
C TYR A 151 4.03 -8.50 -10.77
N ALA A 152 5.26 -9.00 -10.69
CA ALA A 152 5.65 -10.04 -9.74
C ALA A 152 5.54 -9.56 -8.28
N LEU A 153 5.00 -10.42 -7.42
CA LEU A 153 4.92 -10.21 -5.97
C LEU A 153 6.07 -10.92 -5.27
N SER A 154 6.48 -10.36 -4.14
CA SER A 154 7.40 -11.03 -3.22
C SER A 154 6.66 -12.11 -2.42
N SER A 155 7.38 -13.16 -2.00
CA SER A 155 6.84 -14.19 -1.11
C SER A 155 6.45 -13.59 0.24
N VAL A 156 5.33 -14.02 0.78
CA VAL A 156 4.83 -13.61 2.12
C VAL A 156 5.16 -14.63 3.21
N HIS A 157 5.74 -15.78 2.87
CA HIS A 157 5.97 -16.91 3.79
C HIS A 157 6.83 -16.57 5.02
N GLU A 158 7.65 -15.52 4.94
CA GLU A 158 8.43 -15.06 6.10
C GLU A 158 7.55 -14.47 7.23
N TYR A 159 6.30 -14.11 6.92
CA TYR A 159 5.37 -13.40 7.83
C TYR A 159 4.11 -14.18 8.08
N VAL A 160 3.53 -14.78 7.03
CA VAL A 160 2.24 -15.46 7.08
C VAL A 160 2.25 -16.69 6.20
N GLU A 161 1.63 -17.76 6.68
CA GLU A 161 1.40 -18.99 5.91
C GLU A 161 -0.03 -18.97 5.38
N ILE A 162 -0.17 -19.00 4.06
CA ILE A 162 -1.45 -19.02 3.36
C ILE A 162 -1.37 -20.09 2.28
N ASP A 163 -1.91 -21.26 2.57
CA ASP A 163 -1.89 -22.42 1.67
C ASP A 163 -2.91 -22.27 0.54
N ASP A 164 -4.11 -21.78 0.86
CA ASP A 164 -5.19 -21.55 -0.11
C ASP A 164 -5.63 -20.09 -0.12
N TRP A 165 -5.11 -19.33 -1.07
CA TRP A 165 -5.47 -17.92 -1.27
C TRP A 165 -6.95 -17.70 -1.56
N LYS A 166 -7.63 -18.68 -2.19
CA LYS A 166 -9.04 -18.56 -2.50
C LYS A 166 -9.91 -18.75 -1.26
N ALA A 167 -9.54 -19.67 -0.39
CA ALA A 167 -10.18 -19.83 0.93
C ALA A 167 -9.93 -18.60 1.80
N TYR A 168 -8.67 -18.17 1.93
CA TYR A 168 -8.26 -16.98 2.68
C TYR A 168 -9.05 -15.73 2.29
N LEU A 169 -9.23 -15.45 0.99
CA LEU A 169 -9.97 -14.28 0.54
C LEU A 169 -11.48 -14.34 0.82
N LYS A 170 -12.03 -15.53 1.10
CA LYS A 170 -13.44 -15.71 1.49
C LYS A 170 -13.68 -15.61 2.99
N GLU A 171 -12.63 -15.71 3.80
CA GLU A 171 -12.76 -15.55 5.24
C GLU A 171 -13.30 -14.17 5.62
N LYS A 172 -14.02 -14.11 6.72
CA LYS A 172 -14.48 -12.85 7.27
C LYS A 172 -13.27 -12.08 7.82
N CYS A 173 -13.13 -10.82 7.38
CA CYS A 173 -12.10 -9.94 7.94
C CYS A 173 -12.36 -9.67 9.42
N ASP A 174 -11.31 -9.57 10.20
CA ASP A 174 -11.38 -9.03 11.55
C ASP A 174 -11.59 -7.52 11.47
N GLU A 175 -12.80 -7.04 11.79
CA GLU A 175 -13.14 -5.61 11.66
C GLU A 175 -12.40 -4.74 12.68
N GLU A 176 -11.98 -5.28 13.82
CA GLU A 176 -11.19 -4.52 14.80
C GLU A 176 -9.76 -4.31 14.29
N ILE A 177 -9.13 -5.36 13.75
CA ILE A 177 -7.81 -5.26 13.12
C ILE A 177 -7.88 -4.29 11.94
N LEU A 178 -8.92 -4.38 11.10
CA LEU A 178 -9.09 -3.45 9.97
C LEU A 178 -9.32 -2.00 10.41
N LYS A 179 -10.06 -1.78 11.47
CA LYS A 179 -10.25 -0.44 12.04
C LYS A 179 -8.92 0.13 12.52
N THR A 180 -8.17 -0.67 13.27
CA THR A 180 -6.82 -0.33 13.74
C THR A 180 -5.90 -0.03 12.56
N LEU A 181 -5.85 -0.89 11.55
CA LEU A 181 -5.02 -0.70 10.35
C LEU A 181 -5.32 0.64 9.64
N ARG A 182 -6.60 0.97 9.45
CA ARG A 182 -7.01 2.24 8.80
C ARG A 182 -6.60 3.45 9.62
N GLU A 183 -6.83 3.41 10.94
CA GLU A 183 -6.48 4.50 11.85
C GLU A 183 -4.97 4.69 11.94
N ARG A 184 -4.22 3.60 12.16
CA ARG A 184 -2.76 3.64 12.27
C ARG A 184 -2.10 4.08 10.98
N THR A 185 -2.58 3.62 9.82
CA THR A 185 -2.07 4.10 8.55
C THR A 185 -2.31 5.61 8.39
N ARG A 186 -3.50 6.11 8.73
CA ARG A 186 -3.83 7.54 8.63
C ARG A 186 -2.99 8.41 9.57
N THR A 187 -2.60 7.87 10.72
CA THR A 187 -1.77 8.57 11.72
C THR A 187 -0.27 8.27 11.59
N ASN A 188 0.14 7.45 10.60
CA ASN A 188 1.52 6.98 10.41
C ASN A 188 2.10 6.24 11.63
N ARG A 189 1.27 5.50 12.35
CA ARG A 189 1.65 4.75 13.55
C ARG A 189 1.74 3.26 13.24
N PRO A 190 2.53 2.47 14.00
CA PRO A 190 2.62 1.02 13.79
C PRO A 190 1.32 0.31 14.16
N SER A 191 0.98 -0.73 13.38
CA SER A 191 -0.12 -1.67 13.63
C SER A 191 0.48 -2.99 14.09
N GLY A 192 0.26 -3.34 15.33
CA GLY A 192 0.80 -4.55 15.92
C GLY A 192 0.54 -4.67 17.42
N ASP A 193 0.97 -5.78 17.99
CA ASP A 193 0.93 -6.01 19.42
C ASP A 193 1.92 -5.12 20.20
N VAL A 194 1.87 -5.16 21.52
CA VAL A 194 2.72 -4.34 22.40
C VAL A 194 4.21 -4.64 22.18
N LYS A 195 4.59 -5.90 21.89
CA LYS A 195 5.99 -6.28 21.64
C LYS A 195 6.48 -5.70 20.34
N PHE A 196 5.65 -5.77 19.30
CA PHE A 196 5.96 -5.19 17.99
C PHE A 196 6.09 -3.67 18.09
N ILE A 197 5.16 -2.99 18.78
CA ILE A 197 5.21 -1.55 18.97
C ILE A 197 6.52 -1.12 19.64
N LYS A 198 6.92 -1.79 20.74
CA LYS A 198 8.22 -1.53 21.40
C LYS A 198 9.42 -1.79 20.49
N LYS A 199 9.35 -2.81 19.64
CA LYS A 199 10.39 -3.06 18.61
C LYS A 199 10.48 -1.88 17.64
N ILE A 200 9.34 -1.37 17.16
CA ILE A 200 9.31 -0.22 16.22
C ILE A 200 9.78 1.06 16.90
N GLU A 201 9.40 1.31 18.15
CA GLU A 201 9.91 2.45 18.94
C GLU A 201 11.45 2.43 19.02
N LYS A 202 12.01 1.27 19.32
CA LYS A 202 13.49 1.10 19.39
C LYS A 202 14.15 1.31 18.04
N LEU A 203 13.55 0.82 16.95
CA LEU A 203 14.11 0.96 15.59
C LEU A 203 14.01 2.39 15.07
N SER A 204 12.92 3.09 15.36
CA SER A 204 12.64 4.42 14.80
C SER A 204 13.10 5.57 15.69
N GLY A 205 13.42 5.32 16.96
CA GLY A 205 13.70 6.35 17.97
C GLY A 205 12.49 7.22 18.32
N GLN A 206 11.27 6.79 17.96
CA GLN A 206 10.01 7.50 18.25
C GLN A 206 9.22 6.75 19.30
N THR A 207 8.46 7.45 20.13
CA THR A 207 7.55 6.86 21.12
C THR A 207 6.10 7.04 20.67
N PHE A 208 5.26 6.02 20.83
CA PHE A 208 3.86 6.03 20.41
C PHE A 208 2.93 5.94 21.61
N ASN A 209 2.16 6.98 21.86
CA ASN A 209 1.06 6.98 22.82
C ASN A 209 -0.24 6.61 22.07
N PHE A 210 -0.95 5.62 22.60
CA PHE A 210 -2.17 5.07 21.99
C PHE A 210 -3.37 5.26 22.91
#